data_4d39f925fae9786bc17e637e5693fbd9
#
_entry.id   4d39f925fae9786bc17e637e5693fbd9
#
_cell.length_a   1.000
_cell.length_b   1.000
_cell.length_c   1.000
_cell.angle_alpha   90.00
_cell.angle_beta   90.00
_cell.angle_gamma   90.00
#
_symmetry.space_group_name_H-M   'P 1'
#
loop_
_entity.id
_entity.type
_entity.pdbx_description
1 polymer ?
#
loop_
_entity_poly.entity_id
_entity_poly.type
_entity_poly.pdbx_seq_one_letter_code
_entity_poly.pdbx_strand_id
1 'polypeptide(L)'
;IQEELGNESVESDTEKLKERAKTKNWGEKVQKHFEKEISKLQRMTPHMPDYGIQRNYVDLLLDLPWNEYSKDKFDLKKAEKILNKDHYGLEDVKRRIIEYLAVLKLRNDMKSPILCLYGPPGVGKTSLGRSIAKALGREYVRMSLGGLRDEGEIRGHRKTYIGAMPGRILQLIKKAGTSNPVFVLDELDKLSVGYGGDPSSAMLEVLD
;
A
#
# COMPACT_ATOMS: atom_id res chain seq x y z
N ILE A 1 -30.92 -21.26 22.39
CA ILE A 1 -29.62 -22.02 22.44
C ILE A 1 -28.75 -21.75 21.20
N GLN A 2 -29.24 -21.87 19.95
CA GLN A 2 -28.43 -21.56 18.75
C GLN A 2 -28.19 -20.06 18.55
N GLU A 3 -29.13 -19.19 18.91
CA GLU A 3 -28.94 -17.73 18.90
C GLU A 3 -28.00 -17.24 20.00
N GLU A 4 -28.05 -17.84 21.17
CA GLU A 4 -27.12 -17.50 22.28
C GLU A 4 -25.71 -17.93 21.96
N LEU A 5 -25.47 -19.11 21.42
CA LEU A 5 -24.14 -19.56 20.94
C LEU A 5 -23.59 -18.69 19.78
N GLY A 6 -24.48 -18.19 18.93
CA GLY A 6 -24.13 -17.26 17.86
C GLY A 6 -23.70 -15.88 18.39
N ASN A 7 -24.36 -15.36 19.40
CA ASN A 7 -24.06 -14.09 20.03
C ASN A 7 -22.76 -14.15 20.85
N GLU A 8 -22.53 -15.20 21.63
CA GLU A 8 -21.26 -15.41 22.35
C GLU A 8 -20.05 -15.47 21.39
N SER A 9 -20.21 -16.07 20.21
CA SER A 9 -19.14 -16.11 19.22
C SER A 9 -18.82 -14.74 18.60
N VAL A 10 -19.86 -13.91 18.36
CA VAL A 10 -19.69 -12.53 17.84
C VAL A 10 -19.04 -11.62 18.87
N GLU A 11 -19.47 -11.71 20.14
CA GLU A 11 -18.86 -10.92 21.22
C GLU A 11 -17.39 -11.27 21.38
N SER A 12 -17.04 -12.56 21.46
CA SER A 12 -15.63 -13.01 21.51
C SER A 12 -14.80 -12.53 20.32
N ASP A 13 -15.35 -12.57 19.11
CA ASP A 13 -14.68 -12.11 17.91
C ASP A 13 -14.45 -10.59 17.91
N THR A 14 -15.47 -9.83 18.29
CA THR A 14 -15.37 -8.36 18.34
C THR A 14 -14.45 -7.88 19.46
N GLU A 15 -14.37 -8.59 20.57
CA GLU A 15 -13.41 -8.31 21.63
C GLU A 15 -11.96 -8.49 21.13
N LYS A 16 -11.66 -9.59 20.46
CA LYS A 16 -10.35 -9.84 19.84
C LYS A 16 -9.96 -8.72 18.85
N LEU A 17 -10.90 -8.26 18.03
CA LEU A 17 -10.67 -7.15 17.10
C LEU A 17 -10.41 -5.84 17.84
N LYS A 18 -11.13 -5.56 18.92
CA LYS A 18 -10.89 -4.38 19.78
C LYS A 18 -9.54 -4.45 20.49
N GLU A 19 -9.11 -5.63 20.94
CA GLU A 19 -7.78 -5.80 21.55
C GLU A 19 -6.66 -5.54 20.52
N ARG A 20 -6.77 -6.07 19.31
CA ARG A 20 -5.84 -5.75 18.22
C ARG A 20 -5.81 -4.26 17.90
N ALA A 21 -6.96 -3.58 17.97
CA ALA A 21 -7.06 -2.14 17.74
C ALA A 21 -6.28 -1.31 18.76
N LYS A 22 -6.22 -1.74 20.04
CA LYS A 22 -5.46 -1.03 21.09
C LYS A 22 -3.97 -0.94 20.79
N THR A 23 -3.42 -1.86 20.02
CA THR A 23 -2.00 -1.88 19.63
C THR A 23 -1.69 -0.98 18.43
N LYS A 24 -2.72 -0.43 17.76
CA LYS A 24 -2.57 0.37 16.54
C LYS A 24 -2.40 1.85 16.85
N ASN A 25 -1.44 2.48 16.17
CA ASN A 25 -1.18 3.92 16.29
C ASN A 25 -1.89 4.70 15.16
N TRP A 26 -3.19 4.66 15.14
CA TRP A 26 -3.99 5.41 14.17
C TRP A 26 -4.50 6.74 14.72
N GLY A 27 -4.76 7.70 13.82
CA GLY A 27 -5.31 8.99 14.21
C GLY A 27 -6.79 8.90 14.62
N GLU A 28 -7.26 9.92 15.34
CA GLU A 28 -8.63 9.98 15.89
C GLU A 28 -9.73 9.71 14.85
N LYS A 29 -9.57 10.17 13.61
CA LYS A 29 -10.55 9.93 12.53
C LYS A 29 -10.69 8.45 12.19
N VAL A 30 -9.57 7.73 12.12
CA VAL A 30 -9.55 6.30 11.80
C VAL A 30 -10.11 5.50 12.96
N GLN A 31 -9.77 5.87 14.20
CA GLN A 31 -10.32 5.24 15.40
C GLN A 31 -11.85 5.37 15.44
N LYS A 32 -12.39 6.57 15.29
CA LYS A 32 -13.85 6.79 15.25
C LYS A 32 -14.53 5.98 14.14
N HIS A 33 -13.89 5.88 12.98
CA HIS A 33 -14.40 5.06 11.88
C HIS A 33 -14.40 3.57 12.24
N PHE A 34 -13.31 3.07 12.81
CA PHE A 34 -13.20 1.69 13.29
C PHE A 34 -14.29 1.36 14.32
N GLU A 35 -14.48 2.21 15.33
CA GLU A 35 -15.51 2.03 16.37
C GLU A 35 -16.92 1.97 15.76
N LYS A 36 -17.21 2.79 14.75
CA LYS A 36 -18.47 2.75 14.01
C LYS A 36 -18.65 1.43 13.27
N GLU A 37 -17.61 0.93 12.60
CA GLU A 37 -17.70 -0.31 11.81
C GLU A 37 -17.74 -1.56 12.73
N ILE A 38 -17.07 -1.55 13.88
CA ILE A 38 -17.22 -2.58 14.92
C ILE A 38 -18.63 -2.59 15.51
N SER A 39 -19.21 -1.42 15.79
CA SER A 39 -20.58 -1.33 16.31
C SER A 39 -21.62 -1.88 15.31
N LYS A 40 -21.36 -1.75 14.01
CA LYS A 40 -22.20 -2.40 12.99
C LYS A 40 -22.04 -3.92 13.03
N LEU A 41 -20.81 -4.42 13.12
CA LEU A 41 -20.52 -5.85 13.17
C LEU A 41 -21.19 -6.51 14.38
N GLN A 42 -21.19 -5.85 15.54
CA GLN A 42 -21.85 -6.34 16.76
C GLN A 42 -23.38 -6.49 16.65
N ARG A 43 -24.01 -5.72 15.75
CA ARG A 43 -25.46 -5.77 15.50
C ARG A 43 -25.85 -6.81 14.44
N MET A 44 -24.87 -7.45 13.81
CA MET A 44 -25.08 -8.43 12.76
C MET A 44 -24.95 -9.84 13.34
N THR A 45 -25.75 -10.77 12.85
CA THR A 45 -25.60 -12.19 13.20
C THR A 45 -24.61 -12.86 12.24
N PRO A 46 -23.81 -13.85 12.68
CA PRO A 46 -22.84 -14.55 11.83
C PRO A 46 -23.42 -15.20 10.57
N HIS A 47 -24.72 -15.52 10.62
CA HIS A 47 -25.42 -16.14 9.50
C HIS A 47 -25.86 -15.16 8.40
N MET A 48 -25.74 -13.85 8.63
CA MET A 48 -26.02 -12.85 7.60
C MET A 48 -24.93 -12.86 6.53
N PRO A 49 -25.28 -12.84 5.23
CA PRO A 49 -24.29 -12.80 4.13
C PRO A 49 -23.32 -11.61 4.25
N ASP A 50 -23.82 -10.48 4.75
CA ASP A 50 -23.04 -9.25 4.91
C ASP A 50 -22.04 -9.29 6.09
N TYR A 51 -22.20 -10.24 7.03
CA TYR A 51 -21.32 -10.35 8.19
C TYR A 51 -19.85 -10.58 7.77
N GLY A 52 -19.64 -11.52 6.87
CA GLY A 52 -18.30 -11.84 6.35
C GLY A 52 -17.66 -10.64 5.64
N ILE A 53 -18.45 -9.90 4.86
CA ILE A 53 -17.98 -8.70 4.15
C ILE A 53 -17.57 -7.62 5.16
N GLN A 54 -18.40 -7.36 6.16
CA GLN A 54 -18.14 -6.38 7.21
C GLN A 54 -16.94 -6.79 8.06
N ARG A 55 -16.82 -8.07 8.40
CA ARG A 55 -15.69 -8.63 9.14
C ARG A 55 -14.38 -8.44 8.39
N ASN A 56 -14.33 -8.80 7.11
CA ASN A 56 -13.16 -8.64 6.26
C ASN A 56 -12.73 -7.17 6.13
N TYR A 57 -13.68 -6.26 6.10
CA TYR A 57 -13.40 -4.82 6.07
C TYR A 57 -12.75 -4.34 7.37
N VAL A 58 -13.25 -4.78 8.52
CA VAL A 58 -12.66 -4.45 9.83
C VAL A 58 -11.26 -5.05 9.96
N ASP A 59 -11.05 -6.29 9.52
CA ASP A 59 -9.74 -6.92 9.51
C ASP A 59 -8.76 -6.16 8.60
N LEU A 60 -9.21 -5.68 7.42
CA LEU A 60 -8.39 -4.85 6.55
C LEU A 60 -7.93 -3.55 7.25
N LEU A 61 -8.84 -2.87 7.96
CA LEU A 61 -8.50 -1.67 8.73
C LEU A 61 -7.42 -1.95 9.79
N LEU A 62 -7.48 -3.10 10.44
CA LEU A 62 -6.49 -3.53 11.44
C LEU A 62 -5.15 -3.94 10.82
N ASP A 63 -5.17 -4.50 9.63
CA ASP A 63 -3.97 -5.01 8.96
C ASP A 63 -3.17 -3.91 8.25
N LEU A 64 -3.77 -2.76 7.97
CA LEU A 64 -3.06 -1.63 7.37
C LEU A 64 -2.05 -1.03 8.36
N PRO A 65 -0.86 -0.65 7.89
CA PRO A 65 0.21 -0.09 8.74
C PRO A 65 -0.01 1.42 9.00
N TRP A 66 -1.06 1.77 9.74
CA TRP A 66 -1.36 3.16 10.09
C TRP A 66 -0.23 3.80 10.89
N ASN A 67 0.35 4.90 10.35
CA ASN A 67 1.45 5.62 11.00
C ASN A 67 2.67 4.75 11.36
N GLU A 68 2.83 3.59 10.73
CA GLU A 68 3.98 2.71 10.90
C GLU A 68 5.00 3.04 9.80
N TYR A 69 6.00 3.84 10.12
CA TYR A 69 7.02 4.31 9.17
C TYR A 69 8.35 3.63 9.40
N SER A 70 8.98 3.17 8.31
CA SER A 70 10.40 2.80 8.31
C SER A 70 11.24 4.05 8.54
N LYS A 71 12.27 3.96 9.40
CA LYS A 71 13.22 5.07 9.60
C LYS A 71 14.16 5.17 8.40
N ASP A 72 14.16 6.32 7.76
CA ASP A 72 15.01 6.58 6.60
C ASP A 72 16.48 6.66 6.97
N LYS A 73 17.31 5.99 6.19
CA LYS A 73 18.76 6.00 6.31
C LYS A 73 19.36 6.85 5.19
N PHE A 74 19.46 8.15 5.40
CA PHE A 74 20.04 9.09 4.42
C PHE A 74 21.58 9.12 4.46
N ASP A 75 22.20 7.99 4.16
CA ASP A 75 23.65 7.89 3.96
C ASP A 75 23.97 7.84 2.47
N LEU A 76 24.30 9.00 1.88
CA LEU A 76 24.57 9.14 0.45
C LEU A 76 25.78 8.31 0.00
N LYS A 77 26.83 8.18 0.84
CA LYS A 77 27.99 7.36 0.50
C LYS A 77 27.63 5.87 0.44
N LYS A 78 26.77 5.42 1.35
CA LYS A 78 26.26 4.05 1.34
C LYS A 78 25.34 3.82 0.15
N ALA A 79 24.49 4.78 -0.17
CA ALA A 79 23.59 4.71 -1.34
C ALA A 79 24.40 4.58 -2.64
N GLU A 80 25.44 5.37 -2.82
CA GLU A 80 26.34 5.28 -3.97
C GLU A 80 27.01 3.92 -4.07
N LYS A 81 27.53 3.38 -2.95
CA LYS A 81 28.12 2.04 -2.93
C LYS A 81 27.11 0.95 -3.32
N ILE A 82 25.88 1.04 -2.89
CA ILE A 82 24.80 0.09 -3.25
C ILE A 82 24.52 0.18 -4.74
N LEU A 83 24.33 1.39 -5.27
CA LEU A 83 24.05 1.61 -6.70
C LEU A 83 25.21 1.10 -7.58
N ASN A 84 26.45 1.36 -7.21
CA ASN A 84 27.62 0.90 -7.95
C ASN A 84 27.83 -0.61 -7.88
N LYS A 85 27.47 -1.24 -6.75
CA LYS A 85 27.53 -2.69 -6.59
C LYS A 85 26.46 -3.41 -7.41
N ASP A 86 25.22 -2.88 -7.39
CA ASP A 86 24.08 -3.55 -7.97
C ASP A 86 23.91 -3.25 -9.47
N HIS A 87 24.54 -2.16 -10.00
CA HIS A 87 24.41 -1.73 -11.39
C HIS A 87 25.76 -1.34 -12.00
N TYR A 88 26.09 -1.90 -13.15
CA TYR A 88 27.26 -1.54 -13.92
C TYR A 88 26.93 -0.36 -14.87
N GLY A 89 27.83 0.62 -14.98
CA GLY A 89 27.61 1.82 -15.80
C GLY A 89 26.45 2.68 -15.25
N LEU A 90 25.70 3.33 -16.12
CA LEU A 90 24.56 4.21 -15.78
C LEU A 90 24.94 5.39 -14.86
N GLU A 91 26.13 5.98 -15.07
CA GLU A 91 26.70 6.98 -14.16
C GLU A 91 25.79 8.22 -14.00
N ASP A 92 25.19 8.70 -15.09
CA ASP A 92 24.27 9.85 -15.05
C ASP A 92 22.98 9.53 -14.27
N VAL A 93 22.45 8.32 -14.44
CA VAL A 93 21.24 7.86 -13.72
C VAL A 93 21.56 7.74 -12.22
N LYS A 94 22.68 7.13 -11.87
CA LYS A 94 23.13 7.00 -10.47
C LYS A 94 23.32 8.36 -9.83
N ARG A 95 24.01 9.28 -10.52
CA ARG A 95 24.20 10.65 -10.05
C ARG A 95 22.85 11.33 -9.78
N ARG A 96 21.89 11.21 -10.70
CA ARG A 96 20.56 11.78 -10.54
C ARG A 96 19.81 11.18 -9.37
N ILE A 97 19.93 9.88 -9.13
CA ILE A 97 19.33 9.22 -7.96
C ILE A 97 19.98 9.76 -6.66
N ILE A 98 21.31 9.92 -6.61
CA ILE A 98 21.99 10.46 -5.43
C ILE A 98 21.56 11.91 -5.15
N GLU A 99 21.46 12.75 -6.19
CA GLU A 99 20.92 14.11 -6.07
C GLU A 99 19.49 14.12 -5.49
N TYR A 100 18.64 13.25 -6.01
CA TYR A 100 17.28 13.08 -5.52
C TYR A 100 17.25 12.68 -4.03
N LEU A 101 18.08 11.72 -3.62
CA LEU A 101 18.18 11.30 -2.22
C LEU A 101 18.72 12.41 -1.32
N ALA A 102 19.63 13.24 -1.84
CA ALA A 102 20.15 14.41 -1.13
C ALA A 102 19.06 15.46 -0.91
N VAL A 103 18.23 15.72 -1.92
CA VAL A 103 17.07 16.63 -1.79
C VAL A 103 16.08 16.12 -0.76
N LEU A 104 15.74 14.83 -0.78
CA LEU A 104 14.88 14.22 0.23
C LEU A 104 15.42 14.40 1.64
N LYS A 105 16.71 14.20 1.82
CA LYS A 105 17.39 14.41 3.12
C LYS A 105 17.25 15.84 3.61
N LEU A 106 17.35 16.83 2.71
CA LEU A 106 17.26 18.24 3.06
C LEU A 106 15.84 18.72 3.35
N ARG A 107 14.86 18.23 2.59
CA ARG A 107 13.46 18.65 2.73
C ARG A 107 12.80 18.13 3.99
N ASN A 108 13.20 16.97 4.45
CA ASN A 108 12.65 16.29 5.62
C ASN A 108 11.08 16.22 5.61
N ASP A 109 10.48 16.29 4.42
CA ASP A 109 9.05 16.13 4.20
C ASP A 109 8.76 14.83 3.44
N MET A 110 7.55 14.29 3.67
CA MET A 110 7.11 13.03 3.04
C MET A 110 6.68 13.22 1.57
N LYS A 111 6.57 14.46 1.10
CA LYS A 111 6.16 14.79 -0.26
C LYS A 111 7.36 14.72 -1.20
N SER A 112 7.65 13.52 -1.64
CA SER A 112 8.75 13.26 -2.57
C SER A 112 8.29 13.41 -4.01
N PRO A 113 9.07 14.07 -4.88
CA PRO A 113 8.78 14.05 -6.30
C PRO A 113 8.89 12.63 -6.86
N ILE A 114 8.09 12.32 -7.84
CA ILE A 114 8.07 11.02 -8.50
C ILE A 114 9.28 10.92 -9.43
N LEU A 115 10.06 9.82 -9.31
CA LEU A 115 11.13 9.51 -10.24
C LEU A 115 10.58 8.71 -11.43
N CYS A 116 10.65 9.28 -12.63
CA CYS A 116 10.32 8.59 -13.85
C CYS A 116 11.59 8.03 -14.51
N LEU A 117 11.67 6.70 -14.63
CA LEU A 117 12.76 6.00 -15.30
C LEU A 117 12.32 5.57 -16.69
N TYR A 118 12.81 6.26 -17.72
CA TYR A 118 12.54 5.98 -19.11
C TYR A 118 13.76 5.36 -19.82
N GLY A 119 13.54 4.43 -20.73
CA GLY A 119 14.61 3.81 -21.51
C GLY A 119 14.23 2.43 -22.08
N PRO A 120 15.12 1.80 -22.85
CA PRO A 120 14.84 0.51 -23.50
C PRO A 120 14.59 -0.61 -22.47
N PRO A 121 13.95 -1.71 -22.88
CA PRO A 121 13.79 -2.87 -22.01
C PRO A 121 15.14 -3.48 -21.64
N GLY A 122 15.20 -4.16 -20.48
CA GLY A 122 16.38 -4.89 -20.04
C GLY A 122 17.52 -4.09 -19.40
N VAL A 123 17.44 -2.76 -19.37
CA VAL A 123 18.50 -1.91 -18.78
C VAL A 123 18.50 -1.81 -17.26
N GLY A 124 17.59 -2.53 -16.59
CA GLY A 124 17.57 -2.58 -15.12
C GLY A 124 16.72 -1.51 -14.42
N LYS A 125 15.75 -0.88 -15.09
CA LYS A 125 14.88 0.15 -14.47
C LYS A 125 14.22 -0.31 -13.18
N THR A 126 13.63 -1.50 -13.18
CA THR A 126 12.95 -2.07 -12.02
C THR A 126 13.92 -2.43 -10.88
N SER A 127 15.14 -2.86 -11.21
CA SER A 127 16.17 -3.17 -10.19
C SER A 127 16.74 -1.90 -9.54
N LEU A 128 16.78 -0.77 -10.25
CA LEU A 128 17.15 0.53 -9.68
C LEU A 128 16.22 0.93 -8.53
N GLY A 129 14.90 0.72 -8.68
CA GLY A 129 13.93 0.98 -7.61
C GLY A 129 14.19 0.14 -6.36
N ARG A 130 14.61 -1.12 -6.53
CA ARG A 130 15.00 -1.98 -5.40
C ARG A 130 16.25 -1.46 -4.70
N SER A 131 17.26 -1.02 -5.47
CA SER A 131 18.48 -0.46 -4.90
C SER A 131 18.24 0.85 -4.16
N ILE A 132 17.31 1.68 -4.64
CA ILE A 132 16.85 2.90 -3.93
C ILE A 132 16.20 2.53 -2.59
N ALA A 133 15.30 1.56 -2.57
CA ALA A 133 14.65 1.10 -1.34
C ALA A 133 15.68 0.59 -0.32
N LYS A 134 16.65 -0.21 -0.78
CA LYS A 134 17.76 -0.72 0.04
C LYS A 134 18.64 0.41 0.58
N ALA A 135 18.90 1.44 -0.22
CA ALA A 135 19.69 2.61 0.18
C ALA A 135 18.98 3.43 1.26
N LEU A 136 17.67 3.62 1.14
CA LEU A 136 16.83 4.33 2.11
C LEU A 136 16.54 3.49 3.37
N GLY A 137 16.64 2.16 3.29
CA GLY A 137 16.19 1.25 4.35
C GLY A 137 14.67 1.13 4.43
N ARG A 138 13.99 1.37 3.30
CA ARG A 138 12.53 1.20 3.17
C ARG A 138 12.19 -0.14 2.55
N GLU A 139 10.98 -0.62 2.81
CA GLU A 139 10.42 -1.76 2.10
C GLU A 139 10.24 -1.46 0.61
N TYR A 140 10.42 -2.48 -0.21
CA TYR A 140 10.29 -2.40 -1.66
C TYR A 140 8.99 -3.06 -2.12
N VAL A 141 8.19 -2.33 -2.86
CA VAL A 141 6.94 -2.81 -3.42
C VAL A 141 6.92 -2.57 -4.93
N ARG A 142 6.53 -3.57 -5.70
CA ARG A 142 6.37 -3.47 -7.15
C ARG A 142 4.94 -3.79 -7.55
N MET A 143 4.37 -2.94 -8.39
CA MET A 143 3.10 -3.15 -9.06
C MET A 143 3.32 -3.04 -10.57
N SER A 144 3.07 -4.12 -11.32
CA SER A 144 3.02 -4.05 -12.77
C SER A 144 1.65 -3.52 -13.18
N LEU A 145 1.66 -2.49 -14.00
CA LEU A 145 0.46 -1.85 -14.57
C LEU A 145 0.13 -2.42 -15.96
N GLY A 146 1.08 -3.16 -16.55
CA GLY A 146 0.88 -3.83 -17.83
C GLY A 146 -0.22 -4.89 -17.72
N GLY A 147 -1.25 -4.76 -18.56
CA GLY A 147 -2.40 -5.66 -18.57
C GLY A 147 -3.53 -5.32 -17.62
N LEU A 148 -3.44 -4.25 -16.82
CA LEU A 148 -4.57 -3.73 -16.09
C LEU A 148 -5.60 -3.14 -17.05
N ARG A 149 -6.84 -3.60 -16.94
CA ARG A 149 -7.97 -3.18 -17.79
C ARG A 149 -9.13 -2.59 -17.01
N ASP A 150 -9.14 -2.78 -15.70
CA ASP A 150 -10.20 -2.36 -14.80
C ASP A 150 -9.64 -1.40 -13.75
N GLU A 151 -10.25 -0.22 -13.64
CA GLU A 151 -9.91 0.75 -12.59
C GLU A 151 -10.17 0.20 -11.18
N GLY A 152 -11.11 -0.73 -11.05
CA GLY A 152 -11.42 -1.43 -9.80
C GLY A 152 -10.23 -2.22 -9.25
N GLU A 153 -9.30 -2.65 -10.08
CA GLU A 153 -8.07 -3.29 -9.59
C GLU A 153 -7.18 -2.30 -8.84
N ILE A 154 -7.19 -1.01 -9.21
CA ILE A 154 -6.40 0.05 -8.56
C ILE A 154 -7.13 0.58 -7.32
N ARG A 155 -8.38 1.04 -7.51
CA ARG A 155 -9.21 1.66 -6.46
C ARG A 155 -9.81 0.65 -5.48
N GLY A 156 -10.02 -0.59 -5.92
CA GLY A 156 -10.81 -1.60 -5.23
C GLY A 156 -12.30 -1.54 -5.61
N HIS A 157 -13.03 -2.58 -5.24
CA HIS A 157 -14.46 -2.68 -5.47
C HIS A 157 -15.25 -2.12 -4.29
N ARG A 158 -16.48 -1.67 -4.55
CA ARG A 158 -17.38 -1.23 -3.47
C ARG A 158 -17.61 -2.38 -2.48
N LYS A 159 -17.46 -2.09 -1.19
CA LYS A 159 -17.53 -3.09 -0.11
C LYS A 159 -18.87 -3.86 -0.05
N THR A 160 -19.92 -3.35 -0.69
CA THR A 160 -21.24 -3.97 -0.76
C THR A 160 -21.33 -5.14 -1.75
N TYR A 161 -20.31 -5.33 -2.61
CA TYR A 161 -20.31 -6.46 -3.52
C TYR A 161 -19.73 -7.71 -2.84
N ILE A 162 -20.38 -8.86 -3.08
CA ILE A 162 -19.87 -10.16 -2.64
C ILE A 162 -18.52 -10.40 -3.32
N GLY A 163 -17.49 -10.67 -2.52
CA GLY A 163 -16.12 -10.82 -3.04
C GLY A 163 -15.38 -9.51 -3.29
N ALA A 164 -15.88 -8.36 -2.80
CA ALA A 164 -15.20 -7.08 -2.90
C ALA A 164 -13.79 -7.18 -2.32
N MET A 165 -12.80 -6.78 -3.11
CA MET A 165 -11.40 -6.74 -2.70
C MET A 165 -10.90 -5.30 -2.64
N PRO A 166 -10.02 -4.98 -1.68
CA PRO A 166 -9.34 -3.68 -1.67
C PRO A 166 -8.47 -3.54 -2.93
N GLY A 167 -8.23 -2.30 -3.36
CA GLY A 167 -7.35 -2.03 -4.48
C GLY A 167 -5.94 -2.60 -4.27
N ARG A 168 -5.27 -2.94 -5.35
CA ARG A 168 -3.92 -3.56 -5.35
C ARG A 168 -2.91 -2.74 -4.55
N ILE A 169 -3.03 -1.41 -4.58
CA ILE A 169 -2.13 -0.51 -3.83
C ILE A 169 -2.26 -0.77 -2.34
N LEU A 170 -3.49 -0.81 -1.80
CA LEU A 170 -3.72 -1.09 -0.38
C LEU A 170 -3.27 -2.50 0.02
N GLN A 171 -3.49 -3.50 -0.85
CA GLN A 171 -3.00 -4.86 -0.62
C GLN A 171 -1.47 -4.91 -0.53
N LEU A 172 -0.78 -4.16 -1.38
CA LEU A 172 0.67 -4.09 -1.40
C LEU A 172 1.23 -3.31 -0.20
N ILE A 173 0.59 -2.22 0.24
CA ILE A 173 0.94 -1.50 1.47
C ILE A 173 0.74 -2.40 2.70
N LYS A 174 -0.38 -3.13 2.77
CA LYS A 174 -0.61 -4.15 3.82
C LYS A 174 0.53 -5.18 3.84
N LYS A 175 0.93 -5.69 2.67
CA LYS A 175 2.03 -6.67 2.54
C LYS A 175 3.38 -6.08 2.94
N ALA A 176 3.62 -4.80 2.67
CA ALA A 176 4.85 -4.11 3.04
C ALA A 176 4.97 -3.92 4.56
N GLY A 177 3.85 -3.85 5.28
CA GLY A 177 3.84 -3.62 6.74
C GLY A 177 4.33 -2.24 7.17
N THR A 178 4.52 -1.31 6.23
CA THR A 178 4.94 0.08 6.49
C THR A 178 4.17 1.06 5.62
N SER A 179 3.95 2.28 6.12
CA SER A 179 3.23 3.34 5.39
C SER A 179 4.07 4.06 4.34
N ASN A 180 5.39 3.90 4.35
CA ASN A 180 6.33 4.59 3.47
C ASN A 180 7.22 3.67 2.63
N PRO A 181 6.71 2.59 2.00
CA PRO A 181 7.52 1.77 1.12
C PRO A 181 7.96 2.55 -0.11
N VAL A 182 9.05 2.12 -0.74
CA VAL A 182 9.37 2.55 -2.11
C VAL A 182 8.49 1.79 -3.08
N PHE A 183 7.57 2.49 -3.71
CA PHE A 183 6.62 1.93 -4.66
C PHE A 183 7.16 2.05 -6.08
N VAL A 184 7.30 0.95 -6.78
CA VAL A 184 7.68 0.92 -8.20
C VAL A 184 6.46 0.54 -9.02
N LEU A 185 6.02 1.48 -9.83
CA LEU A 185 4.97 1.29 -10.84
C LEU A 185 5.64 0.96 -12.16
N ASP A 186 5.50 -0.27 -12.61
CA ASP A 186 6.19 -0.78 -13.79
C ASP A 186 5.22 -0.90 -14.97
N GLU A 187 5.74 -0.74 -16.19
CA GLU A 187 4.96 -0.85 -17.42
C GLU A 187 3.78 0.15 -17.54
N LEU A 188 3.99 1.39 -17.09
CA LEU A 188 2.99 2.46 -17.16
C LEU A 188 2.54 2.74 -18.62
N ASP A 189 3.44 2.57 -19.57
CA ASP A 189 3.22 2.73 -21.01
C ASP A 189 2.25 1.69 -21.61
N LYS A 190 1.98 0.62 -20.87
CA LYS A 190 1.06 -0.44 -21.30
C LYS A 190 -0.36 -0.31 -20.70
N LEU A 191 -0.63 0.77 -19.97
CA LEU A 191 -2.00 1.07 -19.54
C LEU A 191 -2.86 1.36 -20.76
N SER A 192 -4.00 0.73 -20.84
CA SER A 192 -4.96 0.93 -21.93
C SER A 192 -6.36 1.15 -21.38
N VAL A 193 -7.11 2.04 -22.03
CA VAL A 193 -8.53 2.21 -21.77
C VAL A 193 -9.26 0.94 -22.20
N GLY A 194 -10.08 0.38 -21.30
CA GLY A 194 -10.85 -0.84 -21.53
C GLY A 194 -12.32 -0.66 -21.18
N TYR A 195 -13.10 -1.72 -21.38
CA TYR A 195 -14.52 -1.74 -21.01
C TYR A 195 -14.75 -1.58 -19.49
N GLY A 196 -13.75 -1.82 -18.64
CA GLY A 196 -13.79 -1.71 -17.18
C GLY A 196 -13.45 -0.33 -16.62
N GLY A 197 -13.36 0.71 -17.45
CA GLY A 197 -13.03 2.07 -17.02
C GLY A 197 -11.67 2.56 -17.57
N ASP A 198 -11.18 3.63 -16.97
CA ASP A 198 -9.89 4.25 -17.32
C ASP A 198 -8.89 4.11 -16.15
N PRO A 199 -8.01 3.10 -16.19
CA PRO A 199 -6.98 2.93 -15.17
C PRO A 199 -6.04 4.14 -15.04
N SER A 200 -5.87 4.94 -16.11
CA SER A 200 -5.03 6.14 -16.08
C SER A 200 -5.61 7.21 -15.16
N SER A 201 -6.94 7.39 -15.19
CA SER A 201 -7.63 8.30 -14.27
C SER A 201 -7.49 7.86 -12.81
N ALA A 202 -7.59 6.55 -12.56
CA ALA A 202 -7.36 6.00 -11.23
C ALA A 202 -5.92 6.23 -10.74
N MET A 203 -4.94 6.16 -11.64
CA MET A 203 -3.54 6.42 -11.31
C MET A 203 -3.27 7.90 -11.02
N LEU A 204 -3.93 8.85 -11.70
CA LEU A 204 -3.82 10.28 -11.37
C LEU A 204 -4.24 10.54 -9.91
N GLU A 205 -5.35 9.94 -9.47
CA GLU A 205 -5.84 10.09 -8.09
C GLU A 205 -4.86 9.49 -7.05
N VAL A 206 -4.12 8.48 -7.43
CA VAL A 206 -3.12 7.83 -6.55
C VAL A 206 -1.83 8.65 -6.45
N LEU A 207 -1.47 9.38 -7.51
CA LEU A 207 -0.21 10.13 -7.62
C LEU A 207 -0.33 11.59 -7.11
N ASP A 208 -1.55 12.10 -6.89
CA ASP A 208 -1.85 13.39 -6.28
C ASP A 208 -1.67 13.35 -4.75
#